data_30a665ed7e47b498d1d3ad8ad595226b
#
_entry.id   30a665ed7e47b498d1d3ad8ad595226b
#
_cell.length_a   1.000
_cell.length_b   1.000
_cell.length_c   1.000
_cell.angle_alpha   90.00
_cell.angle_beta   90.00
_cell.angle_gamma   90.00
#
_symmetry.space_group_name_H-M   'P 1'
#
loop_
_entity.id
_entity.type
_entity.pdbx_description
1 polymer ?
#
loop_
_entity_poly.entity_id
_entity_poly.type
_entity_poly.pdbx_seq_one_letter_code
_entity_poly.pdbx_strand_id
1 'polypeptide(L)'
;MKYSNVVVAGGGVLGSQIAFQAAYCGFNVTIWLRSEGSIGRTQPKIDHLKQTYIEAIEKMAEDKNAWCAGLADEDTFDKEECLKKVENAYANLKLELDMAKAVADADLVIESMAENEKDKIAFYEKLSPLLPDKTFVVTNS
;
A
#
# COMPACT_ATOMS: atom_id res chain seq x y z
N MET A 1 -10.32 11.06 -9.21
CA MET A 1 -9.32 11.20 -8.16
C MET A 1 -7.99 11.65 -8.75
N LYS A 2 -7.35 12.64 -8.12
CA LYS A 2 -6.12 13.24 -8.67
C LYS A 2 -4.94 12.26 -8.70
N TYR A 3 -4.83 11.41 -7.69
CA TYR A 3 -3.78 10.39 -7.59
C TYR A 3 -4.43 9.02 -7.51
N SER A 4 -4.58 8.37 -8.65
CA SER A 4 -5.24 7.06 -8.72
C SER A 4 -4.28 5.88 -8.58
N ASN A 5 -3.07 6.02 -9.14
CA ASN A 5 -2.09 4.94 -9.19
C ASN A 5 -0.92 5.24 -8.25
N VAL A 6 -0.81 4.43 -7.21
CA VAL A 6 0.20 4.61 -6.16
C VAL A 6 1.15 3.43 -6.18
N VAL A 7 2.44 3.72 -6.13
CA VAL A 7 3.49 2.71 -6.01
C VAL A 7 4.19 2.91 -4.68
N VAL A 8 4.29 1.84 -3.90
CA VAL A 8 5.08 1.84 -2.67
C VAL A 8 6.35 1.04 -2.94
N ALA A 9 7.49 1.68 -2.80
CA ALA A 9 8.77 1.02 -2.99
C ALA A 9 9.26 0.49 -1.65
N GLY A 10 9.15 -0.81 -1.46
CA GLY A 10 9.54 -1.49 -0.23
C GLY A 10 8.37 -2.17 0.46
N GLY A 11 8.55 -3.46 0.77
CA GLY A 11 7.51 -4.30 1.35
C GLY A 11 7.71 -4.63 2.83
N GLY A 12 8.41 -3.76 3.58
CA GLY A 12 8.57 -3.92 5.03
C GLY A 12 7.25 -3.67 5.77
N VAL A 13 7.30 -3.64 7.09
CA VAL A 13 6.10 -3.48 7.91
C VAL A 13 5.38 -2.18 7.57
N LEU A 14 6.09 -1.06 7.57
CA LEU A 14 5.47 0.24 7.31
C LEU A 14 5.02 0.39 5.86
N GLY A 15 5.84 -0.03 4.90
CA GLY A 15 5.48 0.02 3.48
C GLY A 15 4.24 -0.81 3.17
N SER A 16 4.13 -2.00 3.76
CA SER A 16 2.96 -2.85 3.61
C SER A 16 1.71 -2.19 4.20
N GLN A 17 1.83 -1.55 5.36
CA GLN A 17 0.72 -0.84 6.00
C GLN A 17 0.23 0.32 5.16
N ILE A 18 1.15 1.13 4.63
CA ILE A 18 0.82 2.25 3.76
C ILE A 18 0.09 1.76 2.51
N ALA A 19 0.64 0.71 1.88
CA ALA A 19 0.07 0.15 0.66
C ALA A 19 -1.33 -0.41 0.89
N PHE A 20 -1.53 -1.15 1.97
CA PHE A 20 -2.84 -1.74 2.25
C PHE A 20 -3.88 -0.66 2.56
N GLN A 21 -3.52 0.35 3.34
CA GLN A 21 -4.44 1.46 3.63
C GLN A 21 -4.82 2.22 2.36
N ALA A 22 -3.86 2.50 1.49
CA ALA A 22 -4.14 3.17 0.22
C ALA A 22 -5.09 2.33 -0.65
N ALA A 23 -4.85 1.02 -0.73
CA ALA A 23 -5.72 0.11 -1.47
C ALA A 23 -7.13 0.06 -0.86
N TYR A 24 -7.22 0.05 0.46
CA TYR A 24 -8.49 0.10 1.17
C TYR A 24 -9.28 1.37 0.83
N CYS A 25 -8.57 2.49 0.67
CA CYS A 25 -9.18 3.77 0.31
C CYS A 25 -9.55 3.90 -1.18
N GLY A 26 -9.29 2.87 -1.98
CA GLY A 26 -9.72 2.83 -3.38
C GLY A 26 -8.65 3.14 -4.40
N PHE A 27 -7.41 3.36 -3.99
CA PHE A 27 -6.30 3.57 -4.93
C PHE A 27 -5.87 2.25 -5.57
N ASN A 28 -5.35 2.35 -6.79
CA ASN A 28 -4.66 1.24 -7.43
C ASN A 28 -3.24 1.20 -6.90
N VAL A 29 -2.88 0.17 -6.15
CA VAL A 29 -1.61 0.13 -5.46
C VAL A 29 -0.73 -1.02 -5.95
N THR A 30 0.53 -0.71 -6.19
CA THR A 30 1.57 -1.69 -6.49
C THR A 30 2.68 -1.50 -5.48
N ILE A 31 3.15 -2.59 -4.87
CA ILE A 31 4.38 -2.58 -4.07
C ILE A 31 5.50 -3.06 -4.98
N TRP A 32 6.48 -2.20 -5.22
CA TRP A 32 7.69 -2.62 -5.91
C TRP A 32 8.64 -3.29 -4.92
N LEU A 33 9.14 -4.46 -5.31
CA LEU A 33 10.07 -5.26 -4.51
C LEU A 33 11.30 -5.57 -5.37
N ARG A 34 12.47 -5.55 -4.77
CA ARG A 34 13.72 -5.73 -5.52
C ARG A 34 14.13 -7.18 -5.77
N SER A 35 13.46 -8.15 -5.17
CA SER A 35 13.78 -9.57 -5.37
C SER A 35 12.60 -10.48 -5.09
N GLU A 36 12.65 -11.69 -5.65
CA GLU A 36 11.63 -12.71 -5.39
C GLU A 36 11.55 -13.08 -3.91
N GLY A 37 12.69 -13.09 -3.21
CA GLY A 37 12.71 -13.35 -1.78
C GLY A 37 11.91 -12.32 -1.00
N SER A 38 11.86 -11.09 -1.49
CA SER A 38 11.05 -10.03 -0.87
C SER A 38 9.56 -10.31 -0.99
N ILE A 39 9.12 -10.95 -2.08
CA ILE A 39 7.71 -11.36 -2.23
C ILE A 39 7.33 -12.33 -1.10
N GLY A 40 8.17 -13.32 -0.85
CA GLY A 40 7.93 -14.30 0.22
C GLY A 40 7.88 -13.69 1.62
N ARG A 41 8.57 -12.56 1.84
CA ARG A 41 8.54 -11.84 3.11
C ARG A 41 7.37 -10.86 3.20
N THR A 42 6.94 -10.32 2.08
CA THR A 42 5.88 -9.28 2.04
C THR A 42 4.49 -9.88 2.02
N GLN A 43 4.28 -10.96 1.28
CA GLN A 43 2.95 -11.57 1.16
C GLN A 43 2.33 -11.92 2.52
N PRO A 44 3.07 -12.56 3.46
CA PRO A 44 2.50 -12.81 4.79
C PRO A 44 2.09 -11.56 5.54
N LYS A 45 2.81 -10.45 5.33
CA LYS A 45 2.45 -9.17 5.96
C LYS A 45 1.13 -8.64 5.42
N ILE A 46 0.91 -8.75 4.11
CA ILE A 46 -0.35 -8.34 3.48
C ILE A 46 -1.49 -9.24 3.97
N ASP A 47 -1.27 -10.55 4.05
CA ASP A 47 -2.27 -11.50 4.55
C ASP A 47 -2.64 -11.18 6.01
N HIS A 48 -1.66 -10.85 6.82
CA HIS A 48 -1.88 -10.46 8.22
C HIS A 48 -2.67 -9.14 8.33
N LEU A 49 -2.35 -8.17 7.48
CA LEU A 49 -3.07 -6.89 7.45
C LEU A 49 -4.53 -7.09 7.06
N LYS A 50 -4.79 -7.94 6.09
CA LYS A 50 -6.17 -8.30 5.71
C LYS A 50 -6.94 -8.78 6.94
N GLN A 51 -6.37 -9.72 7.68
CA GLN A 51 -7.00 -10.28 8.87
C GLN A 51 -7.18 -9.21 9.96
N THR A 52 -6.16 -8.39 10.18
CA THR A 52 -6.21 -7.30 11.17
C THR A 52 -7.34 -6.31 10.85
N TYR A 53 -7.50 -5.94 9.58
CA TYR A 53 -8.56 -5.04 9.16
C TYR A 53 -9.95 -5.66 9.38
N ILE A 54 -10.10 -6.93 9.04
CA ILE A 54 -11.36 -7.65 9.24
C ILE A 54 -11.74 -7.65 10.72
N GLU A 55 -10.79 -7.98 11.59
CA GLU A 55 -11.01 -8.01 13.04
C GLU A 55 -11.37 -6.62 13.59
N ALA A 56 -10.67 -5.58 13.12
CA ALA A 56 -10.95 -4.22 13.54
C ALA A 56 -12.37 -3.79 13.13
N ILE A 57 -12.79 -4.11 11.92
CA ILE A 57 -14.13 -3.76 11.41
C ILE A 57 -15.20 -4.50 12.21
N GLU A 58 -15.00 -5.78 12.46
CA GLU A 58 -15.95 -6.58 13.27
C GLU A 58 -16.07 -6.02 14.69
N LYS A 59 -14.95 -5.60 15.27
CA LYS A 59 -14.95 -5.00 16.60
C LYS A 59 -15.67 -3.64 16.63
N MET A 60 -15.48 -2.83 15.59
CA MET A 60 -16.19 -1.55 15.47
C MET A 60 -17.71 -1.74 15.44
N ALA A 61 -18.16 -2.81 14.77
CA ALA A 61 -19.58 -3.12 14.69
C ALA A 61 -20.19 -3.52 16.04
N GLU A 62 -19.38 -4.10 16.92
CA GLU A 62 -19.81 -4.57 18.25
C GLU A 62 -19.62 -3.53 19.36
N ASP A 63 -18.63 -2.66 19.23
CA ASP A 63 -18.22 -1.74 20.29
C ASP A 63 -17.91 -0.36 19.72
N LYS A 64 -18.72 0.63 20.07
CA LYS A 64 -18.54 2.02 19.63
C LYS A 64 -17.20 2.62 20.06
N ASN A 65 -16.65 2.13 21.19
CA ASN A 65 -15.37 2.61 21.69
C ASN A 65 -14.17 2.07 20.89
N ALA A 66 -14.39 1.10 20.01
CA ALA A 66 -13.36 0.54 19.16
C ALA A 66 -13.26 1.25 17.80
N TRP A 67 -13.84 2.43 17.67
CA TRP A 67 -13.89 3.21 16.45
C TRP A 67 -12.50 3.46 15.84
N CYS A 68 -12.38 3.23 14.53
CA CYS A 68 -11.16 3.48 13.76
C CYS A 68 -11.47 4.42 12.60
N ALA A 69 -11.12 5.69 12.75
CA ALA A 69 -11.42 6.73 11.75
C ALA A 69 -10.83 6.45 10.37
N GLY A 70 -9.70 5.73 10.31
CA GLY A 70 -9.07 5.37 9.03
C GLY A 70 -9.85 4.33 8.23
N LEU A 71 -10.81 3.64 8.83
CA LEU A 71 -11.57 2.58 8.17
C LEU A 71 -12.95 3.04 7.70
N ALA A 72 -13.59 3.95 8.43
CA ALA A 72 -14.89 4.48 8.05
C ALA A 72 -15.23 5.71 8.88
N ASP A 73 -16.18 6.50 8.40
CA ASP A 73 -16.76 7.60 9.18
C ASP A 73 -17.82 7.05 10.13
N GLU A 74 -17.92 7.65 11.31
CA GLU A 74 -18.84 7.20 12.35
C GLU A 74 -20.30 7.22 11.89
N ASP A 75 -20.69 8.28 11.15
CA ASP A 75 -22.06 8.48 10.71
C ASP A 75 -22.47 7.56 9.55
N THR A 76 -21.52 7.06 8.78
CA THR A 76 -21.78 6.27 7.57
C THR A 76 -21.22 4.85 7.65
N PHE A 77 -20.90 4.37 8.85
CA PHE A 77 -20.33 3.05 9.02
C PHE A 77 -21.27 1.94 8.59
N ASP A 78 -20.79 1.09 7.68
CA ASP A 78 -21.49 -0.11 7.22
C ASP A 78 -20.48 -1.25 7.23
N LYS A 79 -20.70 -2.21 8.13
CA LYS A 79 -19.79 -3.35 8.31
C LYS A 79 -19.55 -4.13 7.02
N GLU A 80 -20.62 -4.44 6.29
CA GLU A 80 -20.50 -5.23 5.07
C GLU A 80 -19.73 -4.49 3.99
N GLU A 81 -19.97 -3.19 3.84
CA GLU A 81 -19.25 -2.36 2.88
C GLU A 81 -17.77 -2.27 3.22
N CYS A 82 -17.44 -2.12 4.50
CA CYS A 82 -16.04 -2.09 4.95
C CYS A 82 -15.34 -3.42 4.68
N LEU A 83 -16.00 -4.54 4.97
CA LEU A 83 -15.44 -5.86 4.68
C LEU A 83 -15.22 -6.07 3.19
N LYS A 84 -16.12 -5.56 2.36
CA LYS A 84 -15.96 -5.60 0.91
C LYS A 84 -14.77 -4.78 0.44
N LYS A 85 -14.53 -3.62 1.04
CA LYS A 85 -13.34 -2.80 0.75
C LYS A 85 -12.06 -3.56 1.07
N VAL A 86 -12.03 -4.31 2.16
CA VAL A 86 -10.88 -5.14 2.52
C VAL A 86 -10.62 -6.21 1.46
N GLU A 87 -11.66 -6.92 1.03
CA GLU A 87 -11.52 -7.94 0.00
C GLU A 87 -11.03 -7.35 -1.32
N ASN A 88 -11.58 -6.20 -1.73
CA ASN A 88 -11.15 -5.51 -2.94
C ASN A 88 -9.69 -5.04 -2.84
N ALA A 89 -9.29 -4.50 -1.69
CA ALA A 89 -7.92 -4.07 -1.47
C ALA A 89 -6.94 -5.24 -1.60
N TYR A 90 -7.27 -6.35 -0.96
CA TYR A 90 -6.44 -7.54 -1.02
C TYR A 90 -6.32 -8.08 -2.45
N ALA A 91 -7.42 -8.14 -3.17
CA ALA A 91 -7.46 -8.67 -4.54
C ALA A 91 -6.72 -7.77 -5.53
N ASN A 92 -6.73 -6.47 -5.32
CA ASN A 92 -6.18 -5.49 -6.27
C ASN A 92 -4.76 -5.02 -5.96
N LEU A 93 -4.27 -5.25 -4.76
CA LEU A 93 -2.90 -4.90 -4.39
C LEU A 93 -1.92 -5.83 -5.11
N LYS A 94 -0.99 -5.24 -5.85
CA LYS A 94 -0.03 -5.99 -6.66
C LYS A 94 1.37 -5.92 -6.08
N LEU A 95 2.12 -7.03 -6.21
CA LEU A 95 3.54 -7.09 -5.91
C LEU A 95 4.28 -7.20 -7.23
N GLU A 96 5.22 -6.30 -7.51
CA GLU A 96 5.90 -6.22 -8.79
C GLU A 96 7.40 -6.09 -8.61
N LEU A 97 8.16 -6.90 -9.33
CA LEU A 97 9.63 -6.86 -9.30
C LEU A 97 10.21 -5.95 -10.37
N ASP A 98 9.51 -5.80 -11.50
CA ASP A 98 9.98 -4.97 -12.61
C ASP A 98 9.60 -3.50 -12.34
N MET A 99 10.61 -2.68 -12.08
CA MET A 99 10.40 -1.27 -11.74
C MET A 99 9.72 -0.50 -12.87
N ALA A 100 10.09 -0.77 -14.13
CA ALA A 100 9.46 -0.11 -15.26
C ALA A 100 7.96 -0.40 -15.33
N LYS A 101 7.57 -1.64 -15.07
CA LYS A 101 6.15 -2.01 -15.03
C LYS A 101 5.44 -1.40 -13.82
N ALA A 102 6.11 -1.40 -12.67
CA ALA A 102 5.51 -0.89 -11.44
C ALA A 102 5.14 0.59 -11.57
N VAL A 103 5.99 1.40 -12.18
CA VAL A 103 5.81 2.85 -12.25
C VAL A 103 5.27 3.37 -13.58
N ALA A 104 4.95 2.48 -14.52
CA ALA A 104 4.58 2.88 -15.88
C ALA A 104 3.46 3.93 -15.94
N ASP A 105 2.51 3.89 -15.01
CA ASP A 105 1.40 4.84 -14.94
C ASP A 105 1.23 5.42 -13.53
N ALA A 106 2.32 5.53 -12.80
CA ALA A 106 2.27 6.00 -11.42
C ALA A 106 1.95 7.49 -11.34
N ASP A 107 1.03 7.83 -10.45
CA ASP A 107 0.77 9.21 -10.05
C ASP A 107 1.62 9.60 -8.85
N LEU A 108 1.87 8.64 -7.96
CA LEU A 108 2.62 8.84 -6.74
C LEU A 108 3.51 7.64 -6.46
N VAL A 109 4.76 7.87 -6.14
CA VAL A 109 5.69 6.85 -5.65
C VAL A 109 6.07 7.21 -4.22
N ILE A 110 5.85 6.27 -3.31
CA ILE A 110 6.21 6.43 -1.89
C ILE A 110 7.40 5.52 -1.61
N GLU A 111 8.56 6.11 -1.34
CA GLU A 111 9.74 5.35 -0.98
C GLU A 111 9.65 4.97 0.50
N SER A 112 9.68 3.67 0.79
CA SER A 112 9.59 3.10 2.13
C SER A 112 10.62 1.97 2.27
N MET A 113 11.85 2.25 1.84
CA MET A 113 12.94 1.29 1.88
C MET A 113 13.68 1.37 3.21
N ALA A 114 14.43 0.32 3.52
CA ALA A 114 15.28 0.31 4.71
C ALA A 114 16.31 1.45 4.64
N GLU A 115 16.70 1.95 5.80
CA GLU A 115 17.68 3.04 5.96
C GLU A 115 19.07 2.60 5.52
N ASN A 116 19.30 2.58 4.21
CA ASN A 116 20.62 2.32 3.63
C ASN A 116 20.83 3.31 2.50
N GLU A 117 21.71 4.29 2.71
CA GLU A 117 21.94 5.37 1.77
C GLU A 117 22.33 4.89 0.37
N LYS A 118 23.21 3.89 0.30
CA LYS A 118 23.65 3.35 -0.99
C LYS A 118 22.49 2.71 -1.77
N ASP A 119 21.65 1.96 -1.08
CA ASP A 119 20.48 1.33 -1.69
C ASP A 119 19.48 2.36 -2.18
N LYS A 120 19.29 3.45 -1.42
CA LYS A 120 18.39 4.54 -1.82
C LYS A 120 18.92 5.28 -3.04
N ILE A 121 20.20 5.58 -3.09
CA ILE A 121 20.82 6.25 -4.25
C ILE A 121 20.67 5.38 -5.49
N ALA A 122 20.99 4.09 -5.39
CA ALA A 122 20.83 3.15 -6.50
C ALA A 122 19.37 3.06 -6.96
N PHE A 123 18.44 3.05 -6.01
CA PHE A 123 17.01 3.03 -6.30
C PHE A 123 16.60 4.27 -7.11
N TYR A 124 16.97 5.47 -6.67
CA TYR A 124 16.59 6.70 -7.35
C TYR A 124 17.26 6.84 -8.71
N GLU A 125 18.51 6.40 -8.85
CA GLU A 125 19.19 6.39 -10.14
C GLU A 125 18.47 5.52 -11.17
N LYS A 126 17.95 4.38 -10.73
CA LYS A 126 17.20 3.46 -11.59
C LYS A 126 15.78 3.96 -11.86
N LEU A 127 15.17 4.58 -10.87
CA LEU A 127 13.79 5.05 -10.94
C LEU A 127 13.64 6.28 -11.85
N SER A 128 14.53 7.26 -11.71
CA SER A 128 14.38 8.57 -12.38
C SER A 128 14.09 8.49 -13.87
N PRO A 129 14.82 7.69 -14.67
CA PRO A 129 14.54 7.61 -16.10
C PRO A 129 13.23 6.88 -16.44
N LEU A 130 12.64 6.18 -15.50
CA LEU A 130 11.42 5.40 -15.72
C LEU A 130 10.14 6.17 -15.34
N LEU A 131 10.28 7.27 -14.59
CA LEU A 131 9.11 7.99 -14.06
C LEU A 131 8.38 8.76 -15.15
N PRO A 132 7.04 8.64 -15.20
CA PRO A 132 6.23 9.57 -15.99
C PRO A 132 6.40 11.01 -15.49
N ASP A 133 6.21 11.98 -16.39
CA ASP A 133 6.34 13.40 -16.03
C ASP A 133 5.36 13.84 -14.92
N LYS A 134 4.21 13.18 -14.87
CA LYS A 134 3.16 13.49 -13.90
C LYS A 134 3.44 13.00 -12.47
N THR A 135 4.44 12.12 -12.30
CA THR A 135 4.63 11.38 -11.05
C THR A 135 5.31 12.21 -9.97
N PHE A 136 4.69 12.24 -8.79
CA PHE A 136 5.31 12.76 -7.58
C PHE A 136 6.00 11.65 -6.82
N VAL A 137 7.14 11.95 -6.23
CA VAL A 137 7.88 10.99 -5.39
C VAL A 137 8.02 11.58 -3.99
N VAL A 138 7.66 10.79 -2.99
CA VAL A 138 7.81 11.16 -1.58
C VAL A 138 8.55 10.07 -0.83
N THR A 139 9.15 10.42 0.29
CA THR A 139 9.83 9.46 1.14
C THR A 139 9.24 9.50 2.54
N ASN A 140 9.18 8.33 3.19
CA ASN A 140 8.77 8.22 4.59
C ASN A 140 9.90 7.69 5.48
N SER A 141 11.10 7.70 4.98
CA SER A 141 12.27 7.23 5.73
C SER A 141 13.14 8.37 6.27
#